data_7f742cf821c00e6985110c65f3b0bae4
#
_entry.id   7f742cf821c00e6985110c65f3b0bae4
#
_cell.length_a   1.000
_cell.length_b   1.000
_cell.length_c   1.000
_cell.angle_alpha   90.00
_cell.angle_beta   90.00
_cell.angle_gamma   90.00
#
_symmetry.space_group_name_H-M   'P 1'
#
loop_
_entity.id
_entity.type
_entity.pdbx_description
1 polymer ?
#
loop_
_entity_poly.entity_id
_entity_poly.type
_entity_poly.pdbx_seq_one_letter_code
_entity_poly.pdbx_strand_id
1 'polypeptide(L)'
;MTEVLLILFGLSACAGFVQRVSGCGFGIFIMMFLPYIMPSYNEAVALSGILSGCTALLIVVRNWHYIQWRAIPVVFLSNILVSYFVIIYMGAVDGVVLRRCLGVVLMLVSLYFIFLEGRARMLFGSRWSQATVGALSGFMGSMFAMPGPPVVLYGVNVIKDKRAYMATMQTFWLLFNVVYLFFRSGRGYYTADTPLYWCAGVVGVFLGIHLGAKFFSIINKDMLKKVIYVFMLFSGLVALLK
;
A
#
# COMPACT_ATOMS: atom_id res chain seq x y z
N MET A 1 2.46 -3.08 -25.96
CA MET A 1 3.37 -2.40 -25.03
C MET A 1 2.91 -0.97 -24.74
N THR A 2 2.71 -0.12 -25.75
CA THR A 2 2.29 1.30 -25.56
C THR A 2 0.98 1.44 -24.78
N GLU A 3 -0.01 0.60 -25.05
CA GLU A 3 -1.30 0.59 -24.33
C GLU A 3 -1.13 0.30 -22.85
N VAL A 4 -0.31 -0.70 -22.50
CA VAL A 4 -0.02 -1.04 -21.09
C VAL A 4 0.65 0.13 -20.37
N LEU A 5 1.57 0.84 -21.01
CA LEU A 5 2.23 2.00 -20.43
C LEU A 5 1.25 3.16 -20.18
N LEU A 6 0.32 3.42 -21.12
CA LEU A 6 -0.72 4.44 -20.97
C LEU A 6 -1.71 4.10 -19.84
N ILE A 7 -2.16 2.84 -19.77
CA ILE A 7 -3.03 2.37 -18.69
C ILE A 7 -2.31 2.49 -17.36
N LEU A 8 -1.05 2.06 -17.28
CA LEU A 8 -0.25 2.13 -16.06
C LEU A 8 -0.01 3.57 -15.60
N PHE A 9 0.29 4.49 -16.53
CA PHE A 9 0.38 5.92 -16.25
C PHE A 9 -0.92 6.45 -15.64
N GLY A 10 -2.08 6.18 -16.26
CA GLY A 10 -3.38 6.62 -15.76
C GLY A 10 -3.72 6.04 -14.39
N LEU A 11 -3.53 4.73 -14.20
CA LEU A 11 -3.77 4.06 -12.91
C LEU A 11 -2.84 4.60 -11.81
N SER A 12 -1.57 4.83 -12.12
CA SER A 12 -0.61 5.38 -11.18
C SER A 12 -0.94 6.83 -10.81
N ALA A 13 -1.47 7.61 -11.75
CA ALA A 13 -1.96 8.96 -11.48
C ALA A 13 -3.17 8.94 -10.54
N CYS A 14 -4.15 8.06 -10.79
CA CYS A 14 -5.30 7.88 -9.90
C CYS A 14 -4.87 7.39 -8.51
N ALA A 15 -3.96 6.41 -8.43
CA ALA A 15 -3.44 5.89 -7.16
C ALA A 15 -2.68 6.95 -6.37
N GLY A 16 -1.84 7.75 -7.03
CA GLY A 16 -1.11 8.88 -6.44
C GLY A 16 -2.05 9.97 -5.92
N PHE A 17 -3.11 10.27 -6.67
CA PHE A 17 -4.16 11.20 -6.26
C PHE A 17 -4.89 10.68 -5.00
N VAL A 18 -5.33 9.41 -4.99
CA VAL A 18 -5.94 8.77 -3.83
C VAL A 18 -5.01 8.83 -2.62
N GLN A 19 -3.75 8.44 -2.78
CA GLN A 19 -2.74 8.51 -1.71
C GLN A 19 -2.60 9.91 -1.15
N ARG A 20 -2.57 10.93 -2.01
CA ARG A 20 -2.41 12.33 -1.58
C ARG A 20 -3.60 12.86 -0.82
N VAL A 21 -4.81 12.48 -1.21
CA VAL A 21 -6.06 12.96 -0.58
C VAL A 21 -6.38 12.20 0.70
N SER A 22 -6.22 10.87 0.71
CA SER A 22 -6.60 10.00 1.84
C SER A 22 -5.44 9.73 2.82
N GLY A 23 -4.19 9.96 2.42
CA GLY A 23 -2.99 9.67 3.22
C GLY A 23 -2.54 8.21 3.19
N CYS A 24 -3.38 7.32 2.69
CA CYS A 24 -3.10 5.89 2.48
C CYS A 24 -3.94 5.40 1.30
N GLY A 25 -3.63 4.20 0.79
CA GLY A 25 -4.50 3.58 -0.22
C GLY A 25 -3.90 3.44 -1.62
N PHE A 26 -2.67 3.91 -1.85
CA PHE A 26 -1.99 3.69 -3.13
C PHE A 26 -1.98 2.21 -3.52
N GLY A 27 -1.43 1.35 -2.65
CA GLY A 27 -1.37 -0.08 -2.89
C GLY A 27 -2.75 -0.72 -3.04
N ILE A 28 -3.70 -0.30 -2.19
CA ILE A 28 -5.08 -0.77 -2.26
C ILE A 28 -5.68 -0.48 -3.63
N PHE A 29 -5.61 0.77 -4.09
CA PHE A 29 -6.21 1.18 -5.36
C PHE A 29 -5.53 0.51 -6.55
N ILE A 30 -4.20 0.53 -6.62
CA ILE A 30 -3.48 0.04 -7.79
C ILE A 30 -3.56 -1.49 -7.90
N MET A 31 -3.61 -2.22 -6.78
CA MET A 31 -3.72 -3.69 -6.77
C MET A 31 -5.10 -4.22 -7.16
N MET A 32 -6.10 -3.37 -7.30
CA MET A 32 -7.38 -3.77 -7.92
C MET A 32 -7.23 -4.05 -9.43
N PHE A 33 -6.23 -3.45 -10.07
CA PHE A 33 -6.05 -3.49 -11.51
C PHE A 33 -4.75 -4.17 -11.94
N LEU A 34 -3.66 -3.90 -11.24
CA LEU A 34 -2.30 -4.31 -11.64
C LEU A 34 -2.14 -5.83 -11.85
N PRO A 35 -2.76 -6.72 -11.02
CA PRO A 35 -2.67 -8.16 -11.22
C PRO A 35 -3.28 -8.68 -12.51
N TYR A 36 -4.06 -7.86 -13.21
CA TYR A 36 -4.69 -8.20 -14.49
C TYR A 36 -3.95 -7.61 -15.71
N ILE A 37 -3.02 -6.68 -15.46
CA ILE A 37 -2.29 -5.93 -16.49
C ILE A 37 -0.86 -6.43 -16.60
N MET A 38 -0.25 -6.77 -15.46
CA MET A 38 1.13 -7.24 -15.41
C MET A 38 1.27 -8.72 -15.80
N PRO A 39 2.40 -9.12 -16.38
CA PRO A 39 2.67 -10.51 -16.78
C PRO A 39 2.54 -11.52 -15.65
N SER A 40 2.87 -11.12 -14.42
CA SER A 40 2.74 -11.96 -13.24
C SER A 40 2.18 -11.18 -12.04
N TYR A 41 1.53 -11.92 -11.13
CA TYR A 41 1.07 -11.35 -9.84
C TYR A 41 2.24 -10.79 -9.04
N ASN A 42 3.36 -11.49 -9.03
CA ASN A 42 4.56 -11.10 -8.30
C ASN A 42 5.13 -9.78 -8.82
N GLU A 43 5.14 -9.56 -10.13
CA GLU A 43 5.56 -8.29 -10.73
C GLU A 43 4.58 -7.16 -10.40
N ALA A 44 3.27 -7.41 -10.39
CA ALA A 44 2.27 -6.45 -9.98
C ALA A 44 2.51 -5.94 -8.54
N VAL A 45 2.74 -6.86 -7.60
CA VAL A 45 3.03 -6.53 -6.20
C VAL A 45 4.36 -5.77 -6.06
N ALA A 46 5.38 -6.18 -6.82
CA ALA A 46 6.69 -5.54 -6.79
C ALA A 46 6.64 -4.11 -7.35
N LEU A 47 6.01 -3.92 -8.50
CA LEU A 47 5.85 -2.62 -9.14
C LEU A 47 5.01 -1.67 -8.27
N SER A 48 3.89 -2.15 -7.70
CA SER A 48 3.08 -1.38 -6.75
C SER A 48 3.92 -0.89 -5.57
N GLY A 49 4.78 -1.74 -5.01
CA GLY A 49 5.67 -1.40 -3.91
C GLY A 49 6.65 -0.27 -4.26
N ILE A 50 7.32 -0.36 -5.41
CA ILE A 50 8.29 0.67 -5.84
C ILE A 50 7.58 2.01 -6.07
N LEU A 51 6.45 2.01 -6.76
CA LEU A 51 5.67 3.22 -7.02
C LEU A 51 5.14 3.86 -5.71
N SER A 52 4.66 3.05 -4.78
CA SER A 52 4.27 3.48 -3.44
C SER A 52 5.46 4.07 -2.66
N GLY A 53 6.64 3.47 -2.77
CA GLY A 53 7.88 3.99 -2.19
C GLY A 53 8.24 5.38 -2.71
N CYS A 54 8.09 5.62 -4.01
CA CYS A 54 8.32 6.94 -4.60
C CYS A 54 7.36 8.00 -4.04
N THR A 55 6.06 7.66 -3.86
CA THR A 55 5.11 8.59 -3.22
C THR A 55 5.51 8.93 -1.79
N ALA A 56 5.89 7.91 -1.03
CA ALA A 56 6.28 8.05 0.36
C ALA A 56 7.55 8.91 0.53
N LEU A 57 8.55 8.67 -0.31
CA LEU A 57 9.82 9.42 -0.29
C LEU A 57 9.58 10.92 -0.42
N LEU A 58 8.75 11.36 -1.37
CA LEU A 58 8.44 12.77 -1.58
C LEU A 58 7.83 13.44 -0.35
N ILE A 59 6.98 12.72 0.38
CA ILE A 59 6.31 13.25 1.56
C ILE A 59 7.25 13.23 2.77
N VAL A 60 8.05 12.18 2.93
CA VAL A 60 9.02 12.04 4.02
C VAL A 60 10.07 13.14 3.98
N VAL A 61 10.67 13.39 2.81
CA VAL A 61 11.71 14.43 2.65
C VAL A 61 11.21 15.82 3.09
N ARG A 62 9.93 16.12 2.84
CA ARG A 62 9.34 17.43 3.22
C ARG A 62 8.93 17.51 4.68
N ASN A 63 8.76 16.36 5.37
CA ASN A 63 8.17 16.31 6.73
C ASN A 63 9.03 15.54 7.73
N TRP A 64 10.30 15.32 7.44
CA TRP A 64 11.19 14.47 8.26
C TRP A 64 11.33 14.90 9.72
N HIS A 65 11.22 16.19 10.01
CA HIS A 65 11.27 16.73 11.36
C HIS A 65 10.09 16.33 12.26
N TYR A 66 8.97 15.92 11.65
CA TYR A 66 7.76 15.52 12.38
C TYR A 66 7.68 14.00 12.63
N ILE A 67 8.67 13.23 12.18
CA ILE A 67 8.66 11.77 12.33
C ILE A 67 8.79 11.37 13.80
N GLN A 68 7.87 10.55 14.26
CA GLN A 68 7.95 9.95 15.61
C GLN A 68 8.74 8.64 15.57
N TRP A 69 10.05 8.75 15.59
CA TRP A 69 10.97 7.61 15.49
C TRP A 69 10.73 6.52 16.54
N ARG A 70 10.23 6.89 17.73
CA ARG A 70 9.94 5.94 18.81
C ARG A 70 8.80 4.97 18.48
N ALA A 71 7.91 5.33 17.57
CA ALA A 71 6.77 4.49 17.15
C ALA A 71 7.17 3.42 16.13
N ILE A 72 8.36 3.52 15.51
CA ILE A 72 8.74 2.72 14.35
C ILE A 72 9.37 1.36 14.68
N PRO A 73 10.32 1.22 15.62
CA PRO A 73 11.23 0.07 15.67
C PRO A 73 10.53 -1.29 15.81
N VAL A 74 9.58 -1.43 16.74
CA VAL A 74 8.94 -2.71 17.01
C VAL A 74 8.07 -3.15 15.82
N VAL A 75 7.26 -2.22 15.28
CA VAL A 75 6.41 -2.47 14.11
C VAL A 75 7.27 -2.80 12.89
N PHE A 76 8.36 -2.09 12.69
CA PHE A 76 9.26 -2.29 11.55
C PHE A 76 9.99 -3.62 11.62
N LEU A 77 10.57 -3.99 12.77
CA LEU A 77 11.30 -5.24 12.94
C LEU A 77 10.39 -6.46 12.75
N SER A 78 9.19 -6.45 13.34
CA SER A 78 8.25 -7.55 13.16
C SER A 78 7.71 -7.63 11.73
N ASN A 79 7.53 -6.47 11.05
CA ASN A 79 7.20 -6.44 9.63
C ASN A 79 8.30 -7.10 8.78
N ILE A 80 9.57 -6.72 8.98
CA ILE A 80 10.70 -7.29 8.24
C ILE A 80 10.75 -8.82 8.40
N LEU A 81 10.63 -9.29 9.65
CA LEU A 81 10.71 -10.72 9.93
C LEU A 81 9.64 -11.49 9.16
N VAL A 82 8.38 -11.07 9.23
CA VAL A 82 7.29 -11.77 8.56
C VAL A 82 7.38 -11.60 7.04
N SER A 83 7.66 -10.39 6.55
CA SER A 83 7.75 -10.13 5.12
C SER A 83 8.86 -10.94 4.43
N TYR A 84 9.97 -11.20 5.12
CA TYR A 84 11.04 -12.03 4.60
C TYR A 84 10.54 -13.45 4.27
N PHE A 85 9.88 -14.10 5.22
CA PHE A 85 9.33 -15.43 5.00
C PHE A 85 8.23 -15.43 3.93
N VAL A 86 7.30 -14.48 3.99
CA VAL A 86 6.21 -14.40 3.00
C VAL A 86 6.75 -14.22 1.58
N ILE A 87 7.73 -13.33 1.36
CA ILE A 87 8.29 -13.08 0.03
C ILE A 87 9.03 -14.34 -0.50
N ILE A 88 9.71 -15.08 0.37
CA ILE A 88 10.38 -16.33 -0.04
C ILE A 88 9.35 -17.37 -0.51
N TYR A 89 8.30 -17.59 0.28
CA TYR A 89 7.32 -18.64 -0.01
C TYR A 89 6.32 -18.24 -1.10
N MET A 90 6.04 -16.96 -1.26
CA MET A 90 5.10 -16.45 -2.26
C MET A 90 5.52 -16.79 -3.69
N GLY A 91 6.83 -16.87 -3.98
CA GLY A 91 7.34 -17.25 -5.30
C GLY A 91 6.95 -18.67 -5.75
N ALA A 92 6.62 -19.56 -4.81
CA ALA A 92 6.19 -20.93 -5.06
C ALA A 92 4.66 -21.08 -5.18
N VAL A 93 3.89 -20.02 -4.92
CA VAL A 93 2.42 -20.06 -4.93
C VAL A 93 1.90 -19.64 -6.30
N ASP A 94 0.90 -20.36 -6.80
CA ASP A 94 0.23 -20.03 -8.07
C ASP A 94 -0.38 -18.61 -8.03
N GLY A 95 -0.18 -17.86 -9.10
CA GLY A 95 -0.69 -16.50 -9.24
C GLY A 95 -2.22 -16.40 -9.19
N VAL A 96 -2.94 -17.46 -9.59
CA VAL A 96 -4.42 -17.52 -9.48
C VAL A 96 -4.82 -17.60 -8.01
N VAL A 97 -4.16 -18.44 -7.22
CA VAL A 97 -4.40 -18.53 -5.77
C VAL A 97 -4.12 -17.19 -5.08
N LEU A 98 -3.00 -16.54 -5.43
CA LEU A 98 -2.65 -15.23 -4.87
C LEU A 98 -3.69 -14.15 -5.22
N ARG A 99 -4.24 -14.16 -6.45
CA ARG A 99 -5.32 -13.26 -6.86
C ARG A 99 -6.60 -13.49 -6.07
N ARG A 100 -6.99 -14.74 -5.85
CA ARG A 100 -8.17 -15.08 -5.05
C ARG A 100 -7.98 -14.67 -3.59
N CYS A 101 -6.81 -14.91 -3.01
CA CYS A 101 -6.48 -14.43 -1.67
C CYS A 101 -6.53 -12.89 -1.59
N LEU A 102 -6.02 -12.18 -2.59
CA LEU A 102 -6.16 -10.73 -2.70
C LEU A 102 -7.64 -10.33 -2.70
N GLY A 103 -8.48 -11.03 -3.44
CA GLY A 103 -9.93 -10.79 -3.47
C GLY A 103 -10.58 -10.88 -2.10
N VAL A 104 -10.29 -11.96 -1.34
CA VAL A 104 -10.77 -12.12 0.04
C VAL A 104 -10.31 -10.96 0.92
N VAL A 105 -9.02 -10.61 0.85
CA VAL A 105 -8.45 -9.53 1.67
C VAL A 105 -9.06 -8.17 1.32
N LEU A 106 -9.26 -7.87 0.03
CA LEU A 106 -9.94 -6.64 -0.40
C LEU A 106 -11.35 -6.55 0.17
N MET A 107 -12.10 -7.63 0.15
CA MET A 107 -13.46 -7.68 0.74
C MET A 107 -13.43 -7.47 2.25
N LEU A 108 -12.56 -8.18 2.97
CA LEU A 108 -12.44 -8.07 4.42
C LEU A 108 -12.02 -6.66 4.85
N VAL A 109 -11.03 -6.08 4.17
CA VAL A 109 -10.54 -4.72 4.44
C VAL A 109 -11.62 -3.69 4.10
N SER A 110 -12.36 -3.87 3.02
CA SER A 110 -13.48 -3.01 2.66
C SER A 110 -14.58 -3.04 3.73
N LEU A 111 -15.02 -4.23 4.13
CA LEU A 111 -16.02 -4.39 5.18
C LEU A 111 -15.57 -3.78 6.51
N TYR A 112 -14.28 -3.99 6.87
CA TYR A 112 -13.70 -3.37 8.04
C TYR A 112 -13.80 -1.84 8.00
N PHE A 113 -13.40 -1.20 6.89
CA PHE A 113 -13.47 0.24 6.77
C PHE A 113 -14.90 0.78 6.68
N ILE A 114 -15.84 0.06 6.05
CA ILE A 114 -17.23 0.48 5.96
C ILE A 114 -17.93 0.44 7.33
N PHE A 115 -17.71 -0.63 8.11
CA PHE A 115 -18.51 -0.88 9.33
C PHE A 115 -17.78 -0.56 10.63
N LEU A 116 -16.45 -0.62 10.66
CA LEU A 116 -15.63 -0.57 11.87
C LEU A 116 -14.64 0.61 11.91
N GLU A 117 -14.57 1.44 10.85
CA GLU A 117 -13.69 2.62 10.85
C GLU A 117 -14.06 3.53 12.02
N GLY A 118 -13.09 3.80 12.90
CA GLY A 118 -13.26 4.64 14.09
C GLY A 118 -13.82 3.95 15.34
N ARG A 119 -14.30 2.70 15.27
CA ARG A 119 -14.80 1.95 16.44
C ARG A 119 -13.74 1.11 17.12
N ALA A 120 -12.71 0.71 16.41
CA ALA A 120 -11.64 -0.13 16.95
C ALA A 120 -10.65 0.70 17.80
N ARG A 121 -10.97 0.90 19.06
CA ARG A 121 -10.02 1.37 20.08
C ARG A 121 -9.24 0.17 20.60
N MET A 122 -8.17 -0.21 19.93
CA MET A 122 -7.24 -1.20 20.47
C MET A 122 -6.24 -0.52 21.40
N LEU A 123 -5.90 -1.21 22.50
CA LEU A 123 -4.86 -0.80 23.43
C LEU A 123 -3.48 -1.10 22.81
N PHE A 124 -2.93 -0.17 22.04
CA PHE A 124 -1.62 -0.32 21.39
C PHE A 124 -0.42 0.06 22.29
N GLY A 125 -0.62 0.08 23.60
CA GLY A 125 0.44 0.43 24.55
C GLY A 125 1.49 -0.66 24.77
N SER A 126 1.19 -1.91 24.45
CA SER A 126 2.07 -3.06 24.64
C SER A 126 3.01 -3.27 23.45
N ARG A 127 4.26 -3.68 23.69
CA ARG A 127 5.20 -4.11 22.64
C ARG A 127 4.66 -5.29 21.83
N TRP A 128 3.91 -6.17 22.46
CA TRP A 128 3.26 -7.30 21.78
C TRP A 128 2.22 -6.85 20.76
N SER A 129 1.38 -5.86 21.09
CA SER A 129 0.42 -5.33 20.14
C SER A 129 1.09 -4.61 18.97
N GLN A 130 2.22 -3.94 19.19
CA GLN A 130 3.02 -3.35 18.13
C GLN A 130 3.64 -4.42 17.23
N ALA A 131 4.12 -5.52 17.81
CA ALA A 131 4.68 -6.64 17.07
C ALA A 131 3.61 -7.35 16.21
N THR A 132 2.40 -7.56 16.72
CA THR A 132 1.30 -8.12 15.93
C THR A 132 0.86 -7.23 14.78
N VAL A 133 0.82 -5.91 15.00
CA VAL A 133 0.56 -4.92 13.92
C VAL A 133 1.62 -5.02 12.82
N GLY A 134 2.89 -5.05 13.20
CA GLY A 134 3.98 -5.18 12.25
C GLY A 134 3.94 -6.52 11.49
N ALA A 135 3.66 -7.62 12.19
CA ALA A 135 3.53 -8.95 11.59
C ALA A 135 2.39 -9.01 10.55
N LEU A 136 1.20 -8.54 10.91
CA LEU A 136 0.05 -8.46 9.99
C LEU A 136 0.34 -7.53 8.81
N SER A 137 0.95 -6.37 9.07
CA SER A 137 1.35 -5.44 8.02
C SER A 137 2.41 -6.05 7.10
N GLY A 138 3.36 -6.81 7.64
CA GLY A 138 4.38 -7.53 6.87
C GLY A 138 3.77 -8.57 5.95
N PHE A 139 2.81 -9.36 6.47
CA PHE A 139 2.07 -10.33 5.68
C PHE A 139 1.28 -9.65 4.54
N MET A 140 0.45 -8.66 4.88
CA MET A 140 -0.39 -7.96 3.89
C MET A 140 0.44 -7.14 2.90
N GLY A 141 1.52 -6.50 3.35
CA GLY A 141 2.37 -5.67 2.51
C GLY A 141 3.21 -6.47 1.52
N SER A 142 3.77 -7.59 1.97
CA SER A 142 4.58 -8.45 1.12
C SER A 142 3.74 -9.26 0.13
N MET A 143 2.59 -9.75 0.54
CA MET A 143 1.73 -10.59 -0.29
C MET A 143 0.81 -9.79 -1.23
N PHE A 144 0.29 -8.65 -0.76
CA PHE A 144 -0.75 -7.89 -1.48
C PHE A 144 -0.38 -6.43 -1.77
N ALA A 145 0.84 -6.00 -1.44
CA ALA A 145 1.26 -4.58 -1.50
C ALA A 145 0.36 -3.63 -0.67
N MET A 146 -0.28 -4.13 0.37
CA MET A 146 -1.24 -3.40 1.21
C MET A 146 -0.85 -3.45 2.70
N PRO A 147 0.30 -2.91 3.14
CA PRO A 147 0.70 -2.91 4.55
C PRO A 147 -0.17 -1.99 5.42
N GLY A 148 -1.05 -1.20 4.77
CA GLY A 148 -1.75 -0.06 5.36
C GLY A 148 -2.65 -0.36 6.55
N PRO A 149 -3.69 -1.19 6.43
CA PRO A 149 -4.75 -1.27 7.41
C PRO A 149 -4.29 -1.47 8.86
N PRO A 150 -3.40 -2.42 9.18
CA PRO A 150 -2.93 -2.60 10.57
C PRO A 150 -2.12 -1.39 11.09
N VAL A 151 -1.22 -0.84 10.28
CA VAL A 151 -0.36 0.27 10.68
C VAL A 151 -1.13 1.59 10.81
N VAL A 152 -2.13 1.82 9.95
CA VAL A 152 -3.03 2.98 10.06
C VAL A 152 -3.79 2.94 11.38
N LEU A 153 -4.34 1.76 11.74
CA LEU A 153 -5.03 1.58 13.01
C LEU A 153 -4.11 1.86 14.21
N TYR A 154 -2.87 1.37 14.17
CA TYR A 154 -1.85 1.67 15.16
C TYR A 154 -1.56 3.18 15.24
N GLY A 155 -1.26 3.79 14.10
CA GLY A 155 -0.86 5.19 14.03
C GLY A 155 -1.91 6.16 14.54
N VAL A 156 -3.20 5.95 14.19
CA VAL A 156 -4.31 6.80 14.65
C VAL A 156 -4.48 6.75 16.18
N ASN A 157 -4.19 5.59 16.79
CA ASN A 157 -4.31 5.43 18.24
C ASN A 157 -3.10 5.99 19.00
N VAL A 158 -1.90 5.92 18.43
CA VAL A 158 -0.64 6.27 19.11
C VAL A 158 -0.21 7.71 18.82
N ILE A 159 -0.44 8.22 17.60
CA ILE A 159 0.05 9.51 17.15
C ILE A 159 -1.09 10.52 17.05
N LYS A 160 -1.13 11.47 17.98
CA LYS A 160 -2.22 12.47 18.08
C LYS A 160 -2.09 13.62 17.08
N ASP A 161 -0.87 14.07 16.84
CA ASP A 161 -0.62 15.19 15.93
C ASP A 161 -0.74 14.73 14.47
N LYS A 162 -1.51 15.47 13.69
CA LYS A 162 -1.80 15.11 12.26
C LYS A 162 -0.56 15.15 11.37
N ARG A 163 0.38 16.09 11.62
CA ARG A 163 1.61 16.19 10.82
C ARG A 163 2.56 15.06 11.16
N ALA A 164 2.73 14.79 12.46
CA ALA A 164 3.53 13.67 12.92
C ALA A 164 2.97 12.33 12.46
N TYR A 165 1.64 12.15 12.48
CA TYR A 165 0.97 10.98 11.93
C TYR A 165 1.30 10.79 10.45
N MET A 166 1.08 11.82 9.61
CA MET A 166 1.36 11.74 8.17
C MET A 166 2.84 11.42 7.89
N ALA A 167 3.75 12.13 8.57
CA ALA A 167 5.20 11.91 8.41
C ALA A 167 5.60 10.49 8.81
N THR A 168 5.12 10.00 9.95
CA THR A 168 5.47 8.67 10.47
C THR A 168 4.86 7.56 9.60
N MET A 169 3.61 7.70 9.15
CA MET A 169 2.99 6.72 8.24
C MET A 169 3.74 6.62 6.92
N GLN A 170 4.08 7.74 6.30
CA GLN A 170 4.86 7.72 5.05
C GLN A 170 6.26 7.14 5.26
N THR A 171 6.86 7.34 6.45
CA THR A 171 8.13 6.69 6.80
C THR A 171 7.98 5.17 6.88
N PHE A 172 6.90 4.65 7.46
CA PHE A 172 6.61 3.21 7.42
C PHE A 172 6.52 2.70 5.98
N TRP A 173 5.76 3.40 5.12
CA TRP A 173 5.63 2.98 3.71
C TRP A 173 6.98 2.98 2.99
N LEU A 174 7.77 4.01 3.18
CA LEU A 174 9.10 4.10 2.58
C LEU A 174 10.01 2.96 3.06
N LEU A 175 10.13 2.77 4.37
CA LEU A 175 10.98 1.75 4.96
C LEU A 175 10.55 0.33 4.54
N PHE A 176 9.25 0.02 4.57
CA PHE A 176 8.75 -1.27 4.15
C PHE A 176 9.06 -1.54 2.67
N ASN A 177 8.78 -0.58 1.79
CA ASN A 177 9.01 -0.76 0.36
C ASN A 177 10.50 -0.87 0.01
N VAL A 178 11.39 -0.16 0.70
CA VAL A 178 12.85 -0.33 0.54
C VAL A 178 13.25 -1.76 0.92
N VAL A 179 12.80 -2.29 2.04
CA VAL A 179 13.12 -3.66 2.46
C VAL A 179 12.53 -4.68 1.49
N TYR A 180 11.28 -4.49 1.07
CA TYR A 180 10.63 -5.39 0.11
C TYR A 180 11.33 -5.38 -1.25
N LEU A 181 11.85 -4.24 -1.70
CA LEU A 181 12.65 -4.14 -2.90
C LEU A 181 13.88 -5.06 -2.82
N PHE A 182 14.63 -4.99 -1.70
CA PHE A 182 15.78 -5.86 -1.47
C PHE A 182 15.40 -7.34 -1.41
N PHE A 183 14.34 -7.70 -0.70
CA PHE A 183 13.93 -9.10 -0.57
C PHE A 183 13.44 -9.71 -1.89
N ARG A 184 12.87 -8.90 -2.78
CA ARG A 184 12.39 -9.32 -4.12
C ARG A 184 13.49 -9.33 -5.17
N SER A 185 14.58 -8.58 -4.96
CA SER A 185 15.72 -8.56 -5.88
C SER A 185 16.33 -9.95 -6.02
N GLY A 186 16.64 -10.36 -7.24
CA GLY A 186 17.24 -11.67 -7.55
C GLY A 186 16.28 -12.87 -7.44
N ARG A 187 14.98 -12.65 -7.22
CA ARG A 187 13.96 -13.71 -7.03
C ARG A 187 12.92 -13.77 -8.16
N GLY A 188 13.19 -13.15 -9.29
CA GLY A 188 12.28 -13.20 -10.45
C GLY A 188 11.01 -12.34 -10.30
N TYR A 189 10.97 -11.44 -9.32
CA TYR A 189 9.85 -10.48 -9.17
C TYR A 189 9.92 -9.33 -10.17
N TYR A 190 11.07 -9.10 -10.76
CA TYR A 190 11.33 -8.03 -11.72
C TYR A 190 11.70 -8.63 -13.07
N THR A 191 11.08 -8.12 -14.12
CA THR A 191 11.38 -8.47 -15.52
C THR A 191 12.25 -7.39 -16.17
N ALA A 192 12.73 -7.64 -17.38
CA ALA A 192 13.48 -6.65 -18.16
C ALA A 192 12.65 -5.40 -18.47
N ASP A 193 11.33 -5.54 -18.53
CA ASP A 193 10.38 -4.43 -18.81
C ASP A 193 10.00 -3.64 -17.56
N THR A 194 10.27 -4.16 -16.35
CA THR A 194 9.91 -3.49 -15.09
C THR A 194 10.43 -2.05 -14.98
N PRO A 195 11.68 -1.71 -15.42
CA PRO A 195 12.14 -0.32 -15.41
C PRO A 195 11.29 0.61 -16.30
N LEU A 196 10.82 0.11 -17.45
CA LEU A 196 9.96 0.88 -18.35
C LEU A 196 8.58 1.12 -17.73
N TYR A 197 7.99 0.09 -17.12
CA TYR A 197 6.74 0.20 -16.36
C TYR A 197 6.88 1.17 -15.19
N TRP A 198 8.01 1.10 -14.48
CA TRP A 198 8.29 2.02 -13.38
C TRP A 198 8.38 3.48 -13.85
N CYS A 199 9.11 3.76 -14.94
CA CYS A 199 9.21 5.10 -15.48
C CYS A 199 7.83 5.69 -15.84
N ALA A 200 6.99 4.93 -16.56
CA ALA A 200 5.64 5.35 -16.91
C ALA A 200 4.78 5.59 -15.66
N GLY A 201 4.86 4.67 -14.69
CA GLY A 201 4.13 4.76 -13.44
C GLY A 201 4.55 5.95 -12.57
N VAL A 202 5.85 6.23 -12.45
CA VAL A 202 6.38 7.36 -11.67
C VAL A 202 5.89 8.70 -12.22
N VAL A 203 5.88 8.89 -13.53
CA VAL A 203 5.34 10.11 -14.15
C VAL A 203 3.86 10.27 -13.80
N GLY A 204 3.08 9.19 -13.88
CA GLY A 204 1.68 9.18 -13.43
C GLY A 204 1.53 9.53 -11.95
N VAL A 205 2.33 8.92 -11.08
CA VAL A 205 2.36 9.21 -9.63
C VAL A 205 2.58 10.69 -9.36
N PHE A 206 3.59 11.31 -9.97
CA PHE A 206 3.87 12.73 -9.80
C PHE A 206 2.67 13.61 -10.20
N LEU A 207 2.05 13.33 -11.35
CA LEU A 207 0.86 14.02 -11.80
C LEU A 207 -0.29 13.85 -10.79
N GLY A 208 -0.53 12.63 -10.34
CA GLY A 208 -1.60 12.31 -9.36
C GLY A 208 -1.41 13.03 -8.04
N ILE A 209 -0.20 13.04 -7.49
CA ILE A 209 0.13 13.76 -6.25
C ILE A 209 -0.09 15.27 -6.42
N HIS A 210 0.33 15.83 -7.55
CA HIS A 210 0.17 17.26 -7.84
C HIS A 210 -1.31 17.64 -7.93
N LEU A 211 -2.09 16.89 -8.71
CA LEU A 211 -3.54 17.09 -8.82
C LEU A 211 -4.23 16.88 -7.46
N GLY A 212 -3.87 15.82 -6.72
CA GLY A 212 -4.40 15.57 -5.39
C GLY A 212 -4.12 16.72 -4.41
N ALA A 213 -2.94 17.35 -4.49
CA ALA A 213 -2.62 18.51 -3.67
C ALA A 213 -3.48 19.73 -4.02
N LYS A 214 -3.72 19.97 -5.33
CA LYS A 214 -4.52 21.10 -5.82
C LYS A 214 -6.01 20.95 -5.42
N PHE A 215 -6.54 19.73 -5.49
CA PHE A 215 -7.96 19.46 -5.20
C PHE A 215 -8.23 19.06 -3.75
N PHE A 216 -7.20 18.96 -2.91
CA PHE A 216 -7.31 18.48 -1.52
C PHE A 216 -8.33 19.22 -0.66
N SER A 217 -8.50 20.54 -0.87
CA SER A 217 -9.43 21.39 -0.11
C SER A 217 -10.89 21.28 -0.61
N ILE A 218 -11.09 20.86 -1.86
CA ILE A 218 -12.41 20.83 -2.51
C ILE A 218 -13.06 19.45 -2.37
N ILE A 219 -12.25 18.39 -2.28
CA ILE A 219 -12.75 17.02 -2.27
C ILE A 219 -13.25 16.64 -0.88
N ASN A 220 -14.49 16.14 -0.85
CA ASN A 220 -15.03 15.47 0.33
C ASN A 220 -14.31 14.12 0.54
N LYS A 221 -13.40 14.10 1.53
CA LYS A 221 -12.56 12.93 1.84
C LYS A 221 -13.36 11.71 2.24
N ASP A 222 -14.46 11.90 2.94
CA ASP A 222 -15.31 10.79 3.43
C ASP A 222 -16.08 10.16 2.27
N MET A 223 -16.52 10.98 1.30
CA MET A 223 -17.13 10.48 0.08
C MET A 223 -16.11 9.70 -0.78
N LEU A 224 -14.90 10.24 -0.96
CA LEU A 224 -13.85 9.56 -1.71
C LEU A 224 -13.49 8.21 -1.09
N LYS A 225 -13.34 8.16 0.23
CA LYS A 225 -13.08 6.90 0.97
C LYS A 225 -14.21 5.88 0.73
N LYS A 226 -15.46 6.28 0.87
CA LYS A 226 -16.61 5.39 0.63
C LYS A 226 -16.63 4.81 -0.78
N VAL A 227 -16.37 5.65 -1.79
CA VAL A 227 -16.26 5.20 -3.18
C VAL A 227 -15.15 4.16 -3.34
N ILE A 228 -13.97 4.41 -2.76
CA ILE A 228 -12.85 3.46 -2.80
C ILE A 228 -13.24 2.13 -2.12
N TYR A 229 -13.89 2.18 -0.96
CA TYR A 229 -14.27 0.96 -0.22
C TYR A 229 -15.31 0.12 -0.98
N VAL A 230 -16.30 0.76 -1.57
CA VAL A 230 -17.28 0.06 -2.43
C VAL A 230 -16.58 -0.56 -3.64
N PHE A 231 -15.66 0.18 -4.25
CA PHE A 231 -14.90 -0.33 -5.40
C PHE A 231 -13.98 -1.50 -5.03
N MET A 232 -13.36 -1.44 -3.83
CA MET A 232 -12.59 -2.56 -3.27
C MET A 232 -13.43 -3.82 -3.11
N LEU A 233 -14.66 -3.67 -2.56
CA LEU A 233 -15.57 -4.79 -2.38
C LEU A 233 -15.89 -5.46 -3.71
N PHE A 234 -16.21 -4.65 -4.72
CA PHE A 234 -16.51 -5.11 -6.06
C PHE A 234 -15.31 -5.80 -6.75
N SER A 235 -14.13 -5.17 -6.65
CA SER A 235 -12.88 -5.73 -7.19
C SER A 235 -12.49 -7.03 -6.50
N GLY A 236 -12.72 -7.11 -5.19
CA GLY A 236 -12.52 -8.34 -4.43
C GLY A 236 -13.42 -9.48 -4.90
N LEU A 237 -14.69 -9.19 -5.15
CA LEU A 237 -15.64 -10.19 -5.69
C LEU A 237 -15.21 -10.66 -7.08
N VAL A 238 -14.80 -9.76 -7.97
CA VAL A 238 -14.31 -10.11 -9.31
C VAL A 238 -13.05 -10.99 -9.22
N ALA A 239 -12.15 -10.70 -8.31
CA ALA A 239 -10.92 -11.46 -8.11
C ALA A 239 -11.16 -12.88 -7.57
N LEU A 240 -12.28 -13.12 -6.89
CA LEU A 240 -12.68 -14.45 -6.43
C LEU A 240 -13.33 -15.29 -7.54
N LEU A 241 -14.02 -14.65 -8.48
CA LEU A 241 -14.77 -15.33 -9.53
C LEU A 241 -13.91 -15.68 -10.75
N LYS A 242 -12.76 -15.02 -10.90
CA LYS A 242 -11.77 -15.30 -11.95
C LYS A 242 -10.59 -16.12 -11.42
#